data_d4770296022514c200b38e8e51e0be76
#
_entry.id   d4770296022514c200b38e8e51e0be76
#
_cell.length_a   1.000
_cell.length_b   1.000
_cell.length_c   1.000
_cell.angle_alpha   90.00
_cell.angle_beta   90.00
_cell.angle_gamma   90.00
#
_symmetry.space_group_name_H-M   'P 1'
#
loop_
_entity.id
_entity.type
_entity.pdbx_description
1 polymer ?
#
loop_
_entity_poly.entity_id
_entity_poly.type
_entity_poly.pdbx_seq_one_letter_code
_entity_poly.pdbx_strand_id
1 'polypeptide(L)'
;MPSNARKRWIAGNLIPAGRLYLDEGAIAAIRIAGKSLLPAGVTEVEGEFLPQDAVLLCDKQGSEIARGLVNYSDSELRKICGHRSADIPELLGYDGVETVIHRDNLVLSS
;
A
#
# COMPACT_ATOMS: atom_id res chain seq x y z
N MET A 1 12.50 -17.94 -7.87
CA MET A 1 12.45 -17.24 -6.57
C MET A 1 11.02 -16.94 -6.20
N PRO A 2 10.60 -17.25 -4.98
CA PRO A 2 9.21 -17.00 -4.57
C PRO A 2 8.78 -15.54 -4.71
N SER A 3 9.63 -14.59 -4.36
CA SER A 3 9.29 -13.17 -4.46
C SER A 3 9.07 -12.73 -5.91
N ASN A 4 9.85 -13.26 -6.85
CA ASN A 4 9.71 -12.91 -8.26
C ASN A 4 8.41 -13.51 -8.84
N ALA A 5 8.07 -14.73 -8.44
CA ALA A 5 6.82 -15.35 -8.88
C ALA A 5 5.61 -14.58 -8.32
N ARG A 6 5.68 -14.19 -7.06
CA ARG A 6 4.63 -13.40 -6.41
C ARG A 6 4.45 -12.05 -7.11
N LYS A 7 5.54 -11.35 -7.39
CA LYS A 7 5.46 -10.04 -8.04
C LYS A 7 4.88 -10.12 -9.44
N ARG A 8 5.23 -11.14 -10.20
CA ARG A 8 4.62 -11.33 -11.52
C ARG A 8 3.12 -11.57 -11.42
N TRP A 9 2.70 -12.33 -10.42
CA TRP A 9 1.31 -12.63 -10.20
C TRP A 9 0.53 -11.36 -9.83
N ILE A 10 1.07 -10.54 -8.92
CA ILE A 10 0.49 -9.27 -8.52
C ILE A 10 0.33 -8.35 -9.73
N ALA A 11 1.35 -8.26 -10.58
CA ALA A 11 1.33 -7.36 -11.73
C ALA A 11 0.32 -7.75 -12.79
N GLY A 12 0.11 -9.06 -13.02
CA GLY A 12 -0.63 -9.54 -14.16
C GLY A 12 -1.98 -10.16 -13.89
N ASN A 13 -2.19 -10.76 -12.73
CA ASN A 13 -3.33 -11.65 -12.52
C ASN A 13 -4.34 -11.20 -11.47
N LEU A 14 -3.98 -10.29 -10.59
CA LEU A 14 -4.89 -9.86 -9.52
C LEU A 14 -5.73 -8.67 -9.94
N ILE A 15 -7.04 -8.75 -9.65
CA ILE A 15 -7.96 -7.64 -9.85
C ILE A 15 -7.92 -6.80 -8.58
N PRO A 16 -7.57 -5.51 -8.65
CA PRO A 16 -7.50 -4.68 -7.46
C PRO A 16 -8.86 -4.51 -6.80
N ALA A 17 -8.89 -4.63 -5.48
CA ALA A 17 -10.09 -4.43 -4.69
C ALA A 17 -10.30 -2.98 -4.30
N GLY A 18 -9.25 -2.15 -4.38
CA GLY A 18 -9.34 -0.74 -4.03
C GLY A 18 -8.14 0.04 -4.52
N ARG A 19 -8.08 1.30 -4.12
CA ARG A 19 -7.01 2.21 -4.48
C ARG A 19 -6.51 2.98 -3.27
N LEU A 20 -5.21 3.24 -3.26
CA LEU A 20 -4.59 4.11 -2.27
C LEU A 20 -3.94 5.27 -3.00
N TYR A 21 -4.22 6.49 -2.57
CA TYR A 21 -3.61 7.70 -3.13
C TYR A 21 -2.42 8.09 -2.28
N LEU A 22 -1.30 8.37 -2.92
CA LEU A 22 -0.03 8.60 -2.24
C LEU A 22 0.46 10.02 -2.45
N ASP A 23 1.22 10.54 -1.47
CA ASP A 23 1.89 11.81 -1.65
C ASP A 23 3.17 11.61 -2.46
N GLU A 24 3.78 12.73 -2.86
CA GLU A 24 4.99 12.70 -3.70
C GLU A 24 6.17 12.02 -3.01
N GLY A 25 6.29 12.20 -1.69
CA GLY A 25 7.36 11.57 -0.93
C GLY A 25 7.26 10.06 -0.93
N ALA A 26 6.04 9.53 -0.77
CA ALA A 26 5.80 8.10 -0.81
C ALA A 26 6.06 7.54 -2.21
N ILE A 27 5.63 8.25 -3.25
CA ILE A 27 5.86 7.84 -4.63
C ILE A 27 7.37 7.74 -4.92
N ALA A 28 8.12 8.76 -4.52
CA ALA A 28 9.56 8.76 -4.71
C ALA A 28 10.25 7.62 -3.94
N ALA A 29 9.83 7.37 -2.71
CA ALA A 29 10.39 6.29 -1.90
C ALA A 29 10.19 4.93 -2.57
N ILE A 30 9.00 4.71 -3.13
CA ILE A 30 8.67 3.46 -3.80
C ILE A 30 9.39 3.33 -5.15
N ARG A 31 9.29 4.35 -5.99
CA ARG A 31 9.84 4.31 -7.36
C ARG A 31 11.36 4.35 -7.41
N ILE A 32 11.96 5.20 -6.60
CA ILE A 32 13.39 5.48 -6.67
C ILE A 32 14.18 4.62 -5.70
N ALA A 33 13.70 4.54 -4.46
CA ALA A 33 14.44 3.85 -3.39
C ALA A 33 13.99 2.40 -3.16
N GLY A 34 12.91 1.94 -3.81
CA GLY A 34 12.43 0.58 -3.67
C GLY A 34 11.96 0.24 -2.26
N LYS A 35 11.43 1.22 -1.54
CA LYS A 35 11.01 1.04 -0.15
C LYS A 35 9.57 0.56 -0.05
N SER A 36 9.21 0.07 1.14
CA SER A 36 7.83 -0.30 1.46
C SER A 36 6.96 0.95 1.63
N LEU A 37 5.64 0.78 1.50
CA LEU A 37 4.69 1.87 1.70
C LEU A 37 4.34 1.99 3.19
N LEU A 38 4.50 3.19 3.73
CA LEU A 38 4.17 3.51 5.12
C LEU A 38 2.86 4.29 5.20
N PRO A 39 2.14 4.23 6.34
CA PRO A 39 0.86 4.93 6.47
C PRO A 39 0.94 6.44 6.25
N ALA A 40 2.04 7.07 6.65
CA ALA A 40 2.21 8.51 6.51
C ALA A 40 2.14 8.97 5.05
N GLY A 41 2.48 8.10 4.11
CA GLY A 41 2.45 8.42 2.69
C GLY A 41 1.10 8.24 2.01
N VAL A 42 0.11 7.66 2.71
CA VAL A 42 -1.22 7.43 2.15
C VAL A 42 -2.11 8.62 2.46
N THR A 43 -2.62 9.28 1.44
CA THR A 43 -3.46 10.47 1.60
C THR A 43 -4.95 10.15 1.55
N GLU A 44 -5.34 9.11 0.83
CA GLU A 44 -6.74 8.74 0.68
C GLU A 44 -6.87 7.24 0.41
N VAL A 45 -7.96 6.64 0.88
CA VAL A 45 -8.26 5.22 0.71
C VAL A 45 -9.60 5.10 0.00
N GLU A 46 -9.64 4.32 -1.08
CA GLU A 46 -10.86 4.10 -1.87
C GLU A 46 -11.12 2.61 -2.01
N GLY A 47 -12.40 2.23 -1.93
CA GLY A 47 -12.82 0.84 -2.09
C GLY A 47 -12.94 0.10 -0.77
N GLU A 48 -13.32 -1.16 -0.86
CA GLU A 48 -13.45 -2.05 0.29
C GLU A 48 -12.58 -3.28 0.09
N PHE A 49 -11.72 -3.56 1.06
CA PHE A 49 -10.79 -4.68 0.95
C PHE A 49 -10.37 -5.19 2.32
N LEU A 50 -9.84 -6.39 2.33
CA LEU A 50 -9.33 -7.06 3.53
C LEU A 50 -7.81 -7.15 3.46
N PRO A 51 -7.14 -7.45 4.58
CA PRO A 51 -5.69 -7.67 4.55
C PRO A 51 -5.33 -8.73 3.51
N GLN A 52 -4.24 -8.48 2.79
CA GLN A 52 -3.70 -9.31 1.71
C GLN A 52 -4.45 -9.19 0.38
N ASP A 53 -5.47 -8.33 0.30
CA ASP A 53 -6.09 -8.02 -0.99
C ASP A 53 -5.18 -7.12 -1.81
N ALA A 54 -5.31 -7.20 -3.14
CA ALA A 54 -4.55 -6.36 -4.06
C ALA A 54 -5.18 -4.98 -4.18
N VAL A 55 -4.35 -3.95 -4.18
CA VAL A 55 -4.81 -2.57 -4.40
C VAL A 55 -3.89 -1.86 -5.38
N LEU A 56 -4.43 -0.84 -6.04
CA LEU A 56 -3.65 0.06 -6.88
C LEU A 56 -3.10 1.19 -6.02
N LEU A 57 -1.88 1.60 -6.33
CA LEU A 57 -1.28 2.79 -5.71
C LEU A 57 -1.25 3.88 -6.77
N CYS A 58 -1.83 5.02 -6.46
CA CYS A 58 -2.04 6.10 -7.43
C CYS A 58 -1.47 7.41 -6.93
N ASP A 59 -1.15 8.31 -7.88
CA ASP A 59 -0.79 9.68 -7.56
C ASP A 59 -2.06 10.52 -7.38
N LYS A 60 -1.89 11.84 -7.16
CA LYS A 60 -3.03 12.76 -6.96
C LYS A 60 -3.99 12.79 -8.13
N GLN A 61 -3.49 12.56 -9.34
CA GLN A 61 -4.30 12.58 -10.53
C GLN A 61 -5.01 11.27 -10.81
N GLY A 62 -4.75 10.25 -9.98
CA GLY A 62 -5.34 8.93 -10.16
C GLY A 62 -4.57 8.03 -11.10
N SER A 63 -3.37 8.43 -11.50
CA SER A 63 -2.52 7.62 -12.36
C SER A 63 -1.89 6.49 -11.56
N GLU A 64 -1.92 5.29 -12.10
CA GLU A 64 -1.36 4.11 -11.44
C GLU A 64 0.16 4.19 -11.34
N ILE A 65 0.67 4.06 -10.13
CA ILE A 65 2.10 4.06 -9.84
C ILE A 65 2.61 2.63 -9.65
N ALA A 66 1.83 1.84 -8.91
CA ALA A 66 2.24 0.50 -8.52
C ALA A 66 1.02 -0.31 -8.10
N ARG A 67 1.23 -1.58 -7.79
CA ARG A 67 0.21 -2.47 -7.23
C ARG A 67 0.84 -3.25 -6.09
N GLY A 68 0.03 -3.65 -5.14
CA GLY A 68 0.55 -4.45 -4.04
C GLY A 68 -0.52 -5.12 -3.23
N LEU A 69 -0.06 -5.96 -2.30
CA LEU A 69 -0.94 -6.65 -1.34
C LEU A 69 -0.87 -5.90 -0.02
N VAL A 70 -2.02 -5.42 0.45
CA VAL A 70 -2.09 -4.62 1.68
C VAL A 70 -2.01 -5.48 2.92
N ASN A 71 -1.48 -4.91 4.00
CA ASN A 71 -1.43 -5.56 5.30
C ASN A 71 -2.64 -5.22 6.18
N TYR A 72 -3.46 -4.26 5.76
CA TYR A 72 -4.59 -3.77 6.53
C TYR A 72 -5.85 -3.71 5.67
N SER A 73 -7.01 -3.79 6.31
CA SER A 73 -8.29 -3.55 5.63
C SER A 73 -8.45 -2.07 5.32
N ASP A 74 -9.41 -1.74 4.46
CA ASP A 74 -9.71 -0.35 4.13
C ASP A 74 -10.10 0.45 5.36
N SER A 75 -10.92 -0.13 6.24
CA SER A 75 -11.35 0.57 7.45
C SER A 75 -10.18 0.86 8.39
N GLU A 76 -9.24 -0.06 8.50
CA GLU A 76 -8.03 0.15 9.30
C GLU A 76 -7.14 1.21 8.68
N LEU A 77 -6.95 1.16 7.36
CA LEU A 77 -6.14 2.15 6.65
C LEU A 77 -6.72 3.55 6.78
N ARG A 78 -8.03 3.70 6.76
CA ARG A 78 -8.66 5.02 6.94
C ARG A 78 -8.35 5.62 8.30
N LYS A 79 -8.11 4.78 9.31
CA LYS A 79 -7.74 5.25 10.64
C LYS A 79 -6.28 5.67 10.74
N ILE A 80 -5.39 5.00 10.00
CA ILE A 80 -3.94 5.23 10.13
C ILE A 80 -3.32 6.04 8.99
N CYS A 81 -4.02 6.23 7.89
CA CYS A 81 -3.46 6.96 6.75
C CYS A 81 -3.09 8.39 7.17
N GLY A 82 -1.94 8.86 6.69
CA GLY A 82 -1.44 10.17 7.05
C GLY A 82 -0.74 10.23 8.41
N HIS A 83 -0.79 9.15 9.21
CA HIS A 83 -0.14 9.08 10.51
C HIS A 83 1.15 8.28 10.41
N ARG A 84 2.03 8.48 11.39
CA ARG A 84 3.29 7.72 11.43
C ARG A 84 3.05 6.30 11.92
N SER A 85 3.91 5.38 11.51
CA SER A 85 3.83 3.99 11.96
C SER A 85 3.83 3.85 13.48
N ALA A 86 4.54 4.72 14.18
CA ALA A 86 4.59 4.71 15.65
C ALA A 86 3.22 4.95 16.28
N ASP A 87 2.28 5.57 15.57
CA ASP A 87 0.95 5.86 16.09
C ASP A 87 -0.06 4.74 15.87
N ILE A 88 0.30 3.69 15.12
CA ILE A 88 -0.61 2.60 14.80
C ILE A 88 -1.23 1.94 16.04
N PRO A 89 -0.47 1.60 17.09
CA PRO A 89 -1.08 0.97 18.27
C PRO A 89 -2.16 1.80 18.92
N GLU A 90 -1.99 3.12 18.98
CA GLU A 90 -3.01 4.01 19.54
C GLU A 90 -4.24 4.10 18.66
N LEU A 91 -4.03 4.14 17.34
CA LEU A 91 -5.12 4.32 16.39
C LEU A 91 -5.94 3.06 16.19
N LEU A 92 -5.30 1.89 16.16
CA LEU A 92 -5.97 0.61 15.93
C LEU A 92 -6.27 -0.17 17.21
N GLY A 93 -5.60 0.13 18.31
CA GLY A 93 -5.78 -0.59 19.56
C GLY A 93 -5.01 -1.89 19.66
N TYR A 94 -4.11 -2.16 18.72
CA TYR A 94 -3.23 -3.33 18.77
C TYR A 94 -1.93 -3.02 18.03
N ASP A 95 -0.89 -3.82 18.28
CA ASP A 95 0.40 -3.67 17.63
C ASP A 95 0.34 -4.27 16.22
N GLY A 96 0.15 -3.40 15.23
CA GLY A 96 0.15 -3.82 13.83
C GLY A 96 1.55 -3.73 13.23
N VAL A 97 1.69 -4.24 12.00
CA VAL A 97 2.95 -4.07 11.26
C VAL A 97 3.07 -2.61 10.81
N GLU A 98 4.29 -2.11 10.74
CA GLU A 98 4.53 -0.71 10.42
C GLU A 98 4.33 -0.35 8.96
N THR A 99 4.28 -1.33 8.06
CA THR A 99 4.12 -1.09 6.63
C THR A 99 2.69 -1.34 6.17
N VAL A 100 2.19 -0.49 5.30
CA VAL A 100 0.89 -0.70 4.62
C VAL A 100 1.04 -1.79 3.57
N ILE A 101 2.12 -1.71 2.78
CA ILE A 101 2.49 -2.74 1.82
C ILE A 101 4.00 -2.95 1.91
N HIS A 102 4.41 -4.18 2.20
CA HIS A 102 5.83 -4.51 2.24
C HIS A 102 6.39 -4.48 0.80
N ARG A 103 7.64 -4.03 0.66
CA ARG A 103 8.28 -3.92 -0.66
C ARG A 103 8.29 -5.23 -1.45
N ASP A 104 8.31 -6.38 -0.76
CA ASP A 104 8.28 -7.68 -1.43
C ASP A 104 6.91 -8.01 -2.01
N ASN A 105 5.87 -7.30 -1.57
CA ASN A 105 4.50 -7.47 -2.04
C ASN A 105 4.05 -6.29 -2.89
N LEU A 106 4.99 -5.53 -3.42
CA LEU A 106 4.73 -4.32 -4.18
C LEU A 106 5.46 -4.39 -5.51
N VAL A 107 4.76 -4.07 -6.60
CA VAL A 107 5.35 -4.07 -7.94
C VAL A 107 5.00 -2.77 -8.64
N LEU A 108 6.01 -2.15 -9.26
CA LEU A 108 5.82 -0.90 -9.98
C LEU A 108 5.06 -1.14 -11.28
N SER A 109 4.16 -0.21 -11.60
CA SER A 109 3.47 -0.21 -12.88
C SER A 109 4.35 0.43 -13.93
N SER A 110 4.29 -0.09 -15.14
CA SER A 110 5.09 0.45 -16.25
C SER A 110 4.38 1.60 -16.95
#